data_0fd4d64cfb41930aa88d98400d9d9d37
#
_entry.id   0fd4d64cfb41930aa88d98400d9d9d37
#
_cell.length_a   1.000
_cell.length_b   1.000
_cell.length_c   1.000
_cell.angle_alpha   90.00
_cell.angle_beta   90.00
_cell.angle_gamma   90.00
#
_symmetry.space_group_name_H-M   'P 1'
#
loop_
_entity.id
_entity.type
_entity.pdbx_description
1 polymer ?
#
loop_
_entity_poly.entity_id
_entity_poly.type
_entity_poly.pdbx_seq_one_letter_code
_entity_poly.pdbx_strand_id
1 'polypeptide(L)'
;MIGNKKKDSISDFEKQFKYHNNIDDYWGSQEILNDIVNPFDLSLIKNKIICEIGVGSGRILKNLTKLSPKKIYAIEPSEAIEVAKKNNEYSEVEILFKKISGQMIDFKNEIDYIFSIGVIHHIPEAEIVCKKIYESLKPKGKFIIWLYGKEGNELYLLIFNSLRKITRFMPDKFLNFFSIFLNLFLSVYIFFCKYLNLPLKNYMINVLKKCSFEKRKYIIFDQLNPSYSKYYTKQDVETLLTKSGFKKIEIFNRHQYSWTAIAEK
;
A
#
# COMPACT_ATOMS: atom_id res chain seq x y z
N MET A 1 -31.90 -2.71 18.29
CA MET A 1 -31.37 -2.87 16.92
C MET A 1 -30.13 -2.00 16.80
N ILE A 2 -28.94 -2.57 17.01
CA ILE A 2 -27.66 -1.85 16.84
C ILE A 2 -27.34 -1.97 15.35
N GLY A 3 -27.54 -0.86 14.63
CA GLY A 3 -27.28 -0.81 13.19
C GLY A 3 -25.82 -1.16 12.90
N ASN A 4 -25.62 -2.24 12.13
CA ASN A 4 -24.35 -2.57 11.50
C ASN A 4 -24.00 -1.44 10.52
N LYS A 5 -23.31 -0.40 11.00
CA LYS A 5 -22.56 0.47 10.10
C LYS A 5 -21.52 -0.40 9.45
N LYS A 6 -21.68 -0.72 8.15
CA LYS A 6 -20.60 -1.22 7.32
C LYS A 6 -19.44 -0.26 7.52
N LYS A 7 -18.42 -0.67 8.28
CA LYS A 7 -17.19 0.11 8.39
C LYS A 7 -16.60 0.16 6.98
N ASP A 8 -16.48 1.35 6.45
CA ASP A 8 -15.89 1.59 5.14
C ASP A 8 -14.39 1.74 5.33
N SER A 9 -13.59 0.99 4.58
CA SER A 9 -12.12 1.08 4.63
C SER A 9 -11.63 2.52 4.45
N ILE A 10 -12.33 3.34 3.68
CA ILE A 10 -12.02 4.76 3.49
C ILE A 10 -12.04 5.51 4.84
N SER A 11 -13.10 5.31 5.65
CA SER A 11 -13.23 6.00 6.94
C SER A 11 -12.20 5.54 7.98
N ASP A 12 -11.74 4.29 7.89
CA ASP A 12 -10.68 3.77 8.77
C ASP A 12 -9.34 4.44 8.44
N PHE A 13 -9.00 4.58 7.15
CA PHE A 13 -7.80 5.27 6.71
C PHE A 13 -7.84 6.77 6.96
N GLU A 14 -9.01 7.44 6.85
CA GLU A 14 -9.15 8.86 7.21
C GLU A 14 -8.71 9.17 8.64
N LYS A 15 -9.20 8.37 9.59
CA LYS A 15 -8.80 8.51 11.00
C LYS A 15 -7.31 8.30 11.17
N GLN A 16 -6.77 7.32 10.48
CA GLN A 16 -5.39 6.89 10.55
C GLN A 16 -4.44 7.98 10.04
N PHE A 17 -4.70 8.54 8.87
CA PHE A 17 -3.86 9.61 8.29
C PHE A 17 -3.95 10.93 9.05
N LYS A 18 -5.05 11.19 9.76
CA LYS A 18 -5.19 12.37 10.61
C LYS A 18 -4.22 12.38 11.80
N TYR A 19 -3.90 11.20 12.34
CA TYR A 19 -3.04 11.06 13.52
C TYR A 19 -1.58 10.68 13.19
N HIS A 20 -1.30 10.18 11.97
CA HIS A 20 -0.01 9.63 11.58
C HIS A 20 0.46 10.22 10.25
N ASN A 21 0.87 11.49 10.27
CA ASN A 21 1.24 12.27 9.09
C ASN A 21 2.74 12.22 8.77
N ASN A 22 3.56 11.54 9.60
CA ASN A 22 4.99 11.50 9.36
C ASN A 22 5.33 10.62 8.15
N ILE A 23 5.74 11.26 7.06
CA ILE A 23 6.17 10.63 5.82
C ILE A 23 7.69 10.54 5.69
N ASP A 24 8.44 11.10 6.65
CA ASP A 24 9.91 11.21 6.60
C ASP A 24 10.63 10.06 7.33
N ASP A 25 9.93 8.96 7.62
CA ASP A 25 10.52 7.73 8.14
C ASP A 25 10.97 6.76 7.01
N TYR A 26 11.58 5.63 7.40
CA TYR A 26 11.97 4.58 6.45
C TYR A 26 10.83 4.17 5.52
N TRP A 27 9.58 4.06 6.04
CA TRP A 27 8.42 3.64 5.25
C TRP A 27 8.00 4.66 4.19
N GLY A 28 8.41 5.93 4.32
CA GLY A 28 8.26 7.01 3.34
C GLY A 28 9.52 7.28 2.52
N SER A 29 10.60 6.49 2.69
CA SER A 29 11.87 6.73 2.02
C SER A 29 11.89 6.28 0.56
N GLN A 30 12.84 6.80 -0.22
CA GLN A 30 13.13 6.32 -1.57
C GLN A 30 13.61 4.85 -1.56
N GLU A 31 14.30 4.44 -0.49
CA GLU A 31 14.80 3.06 -0.34
C GLU A 31 13.65 2.05 -0.34
N ILE A 32 12.59 2.30 0.45
CA ILE A 32 11.43 1.39 0.48
C ILE A 32 10.63 1.43 -0.83
N LEU A 33 10.54 2.59 -1.48
CA LEU A 33 9.89 2.67 -2.79
C LEU A 33 10.65 1.82 -3.82
N ASN A 34 11.97 1.99 -3.91
CA ASN A 34 12.81 1.17 -4.80
C ASN A 34 12.65 -0.33 -4.50
N ASP A 35 12.63 -0.70 -3.23
CA ASP A 35 12.41 -2.08 -2.81
C ASP A 35 11.05 -2.60 -3.24
N ILE A 36 9.98 -1.86 -3.00
CA ILE A 36 8.60 -2.25 -3.31
C ILE A 36 8.38 -2.44 -4.82
N VAL A 37 8.92 -1.56 -5.66
CA VAL A 37 8.66 -1.60 -7.10
C VAL A 37 9.66 -2.45 -7.88
N ASN A 38 10.75 -2.91 -7.27
CA ASN A 38 11.76 -3.73 -7.94
C ASN A 38 11.12 -4.99 -8.58
N PRO A 39 11.43 -5.32 -9.86
CA PRO A 39 12.55 -4.80 -10.65
C PRO A 39 12.19 -3.62 -11.58
N PHE A 40 11.08 -2.92 -11.36
CA PHE A 40 10.73 -1.75 -12.17
C PHE A 40 11.77 -0.63 -11.99
N ASP A 41 12.34 -0.19 -13.11
CA ASP A 41 13.28 0.94 -13.11
C ASP A 41 12.51 2.26 -13.01
N LEU A 42 12.58 2.90 -11.84
CA LEU A 42 11.92 4.17 -11.57
C LEU A 42 12.44 5.34 -12.43
N SER A 43 13.63 5.25 -13.03
CA SER A 43 14.16 6.29 -13.92
C SER A 43 13.31 6.45 -15.19
N LEU A 44 12.56 5.41 -15.58
CA LEU A 44 11.67 5.42 -16.74
C LEU A 44 10.50 6.40 -16.63
N ILE A 45 10.17 6.88 -15.41
CA ILE A 45 9.06 7.83 -15.25
C ILE A 45 9.45 9.27 -15.54
N LYS A 46 10.74 9.58 -15.72
CA LYS A 46 11.21 10.93 -16.07
C LYS A 46 10.52 11.43 -17.34
N ASN A 47 9.99 12.66 -17.27
CA ASN A 47 9.24 13.30 -18.36
C ASN A 47 7.99 12.53 -18.82
N LYS A 48 7.44 11.61 -18.00
CA LYS A 48 6.22 10.84 -18.30
C LYS A 48 5.02 11.36 -17.53
N ILE A 49 3.83 11.08 -18.04
CA ILE A 49 2.58 11.29 -17.32
C ILE A 49 2.32 10.06 -16.47
N ILE A 50 2.26 10.24 -15.16
CA ILE A 50 2.05 9.13 -14.24
C ILE A 50 0.81 9.35 -13.37
N CYS A 51 0.31 8.27 -12.75
CA CYS A 51 -0.77 8.34 -11.80
C CYS A 51 -0.43 7.49 -10.57
N GLU A 52 -0.75 7.98 -9.38
CA GLU A 52 -0.76 7.19 -8.15
C GLU A 52 -2.19 7.04 -7.67
N ILE A 53 -2.63 5.79 -7.45
CA ILE A 53 -3.95 5.43 -6.94
C ILE A 53 -3.84 5.09 -5.46
N GLY A 54 -4.57 5.85 -4.64
CA GLY A 54 -4.52 5.75 -3.18
C GLY A 54 -3.29 6.43 -2.60
N VAL A 55 -3.12 7.72 -2.88
CA VAL A 55 -1.94 8.47 -2.42
C VAL A 55 -1.85 8.59 -0.90
N GLY A 56 -2.97 8.42 -0.17
CA GLY A 56 -3.02 8.56 1.27
C GLY A 56 -2.44 9.90 1.73
N SER A 57 -1.43 9.87 2.62
CA SER A 57 -0.72 11.08 3.07
C SER A 57 0.34 11.61 2.07
N GLY A 58 0.49 11.00 0.90
CA GLY A 58 1.43 11.45 -0.14
C GLY A 58 2.88 10.99 0.06
N ARG A 59 3.13 9.95 0.86
CA ARG A 59 4.50 9.46 1.13
C ARG A 59 5.20 8.89 -0.11
N ILE A 60 4.49 8.14 -0.95
CA ILE A 60 5.03 7.60 -2.20
C ILE A 60 5.11 8.72 -3.23
N LEU A 61 4.06 9.56 -3.32
CA LEU A 61 3.99 10.72 -4.19
C LEU A 61 5.22 11.62 -4.06
N LYS A 62 5.63 11.95 -2.80
CA LYS A 62 6.85 12.74 -2.51
C LYS A 62 8.13 12.14 -3.12
N ASN A 63 8.22 10.82 -3.20
CA ASN A 63 9.36 10.15 -3.80
C ASN A 63 9.26 10.09 -5.34
N LEU A 64 8.05 9.94 -5.88
CA LEU A 64 7.83 9.97 -7.31
C LEU A 64 8.11 11.37 -7.91
N THR A 65 7.79 12.46 -7.20
CA THR A 65 8.07 13.82 -7.67
C THR A 65 9.58 14.08 -7.86
N LYS A 66 10.44 13.50 -6.99
CA LYS A 66 11.90 13.64 -7.10
C LYS A 66 12.48 13.05 -8.39
N LEU A 67 11.75 12.22 -9.09
CA LEU A 67 12.16 11.57 -10.33
C LEU A 67 11.75 12.36 -11.58
N SER A 68 11.24 13.58 -11.39
CA SER A 68 10.92 14.55 -12.43
C SER A 68 9.98 14.01 -13.52
N PRO A 69 8.84 13.38 -13.18
CA PRO A 69 7.82 13.09 -14.17
C PRO A 69 7.29 14.41 -14.76
N LYS A 70 6.68 14.35 -15.95
CA LYS A 70 6.08 15.51 -16.58
C LYS A 70 4.84 16.01 -15.81
N LYS A 71 4.03 15.09 -15.30
CA LYS A 71 2.79 15.33 -14.57
C LYS A 71 2.41 14.12 -13.73
N ILE A 72 1.79 14.35 -12.59
CA ILE A 72 1.24 13.30 -11.73
C ILE A 72 -0.25 13.52 -11.51
N TYR A 73 -1.06 12.50 -11.75
CA TYR A 73 -2.42 12.41 -11.24
C TYR A 73 -2.39 11.69 -9.88
N ALA A 74 -2.86 12.36 -8.84
CA ALA A 74 -2.89 11.86 -7.47
C ALA A 74 -4.35 11.57 -7.05
N ILE A 75 -4.70 10.29 -6.95
CA ILE A 75 -6.08 9.83 -6.71
C ILE A 75 -6.20 9.35 -5.27
N GLU A 76 -7.16 9.92 -4.51
CA GLU A 76 -7.44 9.52 -3.13
C GLU A 76 -8.91 9.87 -2.80
N PRO A 77 -9.75 8.91 -2.35
CA PRO A 77 -11.14 9.19 -2.03
C PRO A 77 -11.36 9.91 -0.70
N SER A 78 -10.41 9.80 0.23
CA SER A 78 -10.52 10.28 1.61
C SER A 78 -10.00 11.71 1.80
N GLU A 79 -10.22 12.27 2.99
CA GLU A 79 -9.65 13.58 3.38
C GLU A 79 -8.11 13.53 3.52
N ALA A 80 -7.49 12.35 3.46
CA ALA A 80 -6.04 12.21 3.42
C ALA A 80 -5.40 12.95 2.22
N ILE A 81 -6.18 13.21 1.16
CA ILE A 81 -5.73 13.99 0.01
C ILE A 81 -5.25 15.40 0.40
N GLU A 82 -5.86 16.01 1.42
CA GLU A 82 -5.44 17.35 1.88
C GLU A 82 -4.08 17.28 2.59
N VAL A 83 -3.82 16.17 3.29
CA VAL A 83 -2.51 15.90 3.88
C VAL A 83 -1.48 15.68 2.77
N ALA A 84 -1.84 14.93 1.72
CA ALA A 84 -0.96 14.70 0.57
C ALA A 84 -0.62 16.01 -0.16
N LYS A 85 -1.58 16.92 -0.35
CA LYS A 85 -1.34 18.25 -0.92
C LYS A 85 -0.31 19.02 -0.10
N LYS A 86 -0.52 19.11 1.23
CA LYS A 86 0.39 19.80 2.14
C LYS A 86 1.81 19.20 2.12
N ASN A 87 1.91 17.87 2.14
CA ASN A 87 3.20 17.18 2.14
C ASN A 87 3.96 17.30 0.80
N ASN A 88 3.31 17.76 -0.27
CA ASN A 88 3.87 17.91 -1.59
C ASN A 88 3.73 19.36 -2.13
N GLU A 89 3.46 20.35 -1.27
CA GLU A 89 3.22 21.76 -1.66
C GLU A 89 4.43 22.42 -2.35
N TYR A 90 5.65 21.97 -2.02
CA TYR A 90 6.88 22.49 -2.61
C TYR A 90 7.39 21.66 -3.80
N SER A 91 6.54 20.81 -4.38
CA SER A 91 6.90 20.04 -5.57
C SER A 91 7.00 20.93 -6.79
N GLU A 92 8.12 20.83 -7.53
CA GLU A 92 8.28 21.48 -8.85
C GLU A 92 7.49 20.77 -9.97
N VAL A 93 7.02 19.55 -9.71
CA VAL A 93 6.24 18.75 -10.66
C VAL A 93 4.77 19.13 -10.54
N GLU A 94 4.09 19.28 -11.68
CA GLU A 94 2.64 19.48 -11.72
C GLU A 94 1.91 18.27 -11.16
N ILE A 95 1.18 18.45 -10.05
CA ILE A 95 0.39 17.40 -9.41
C ILE A 95 -1.10 17.77 -9.48
N LEU A 96 -1.90 16.93 -10.12
CA LEU A 96 -3.34 17.06 -10.19
C LEU A 96 -4.01 16.12 -9.18
N PHE A 97 -4.39 16.67 -8.05
CA PHE A 97 -5.10 15.94 -7.01
C PHE A 97 -6.58 15.77 -7.36
N LYS A 98 -7.06 14.53 -7.36
CA LYS A 98 -8.48 14.20 -7.59
C LYS A 98 -9.03 13.43 -6.39
N LYS A 99 -9.99 14.01 -5.68
CA LYS A 99 -10.69 13.36 -4.56
C LYS A 99 -11.79 12.45 -5.10
N ILE A 100 -11.40 11.32 -5.69
CA ILE A 100 -12.29 10.30 -6.27
C ILE A 100 -11.82 8.91 -5.88
N SER A 101 -12.74 7.94 -5.91
CA SER A 101 -12.37 6.53 -5.76
C SER A 101 -11.75 5.96 -7.04
N GLY A 102 -10.98 4.87 -6.91
CA GLY A 102 -10.38 4.21 -8.06
C GLY A 102 -11.38 3.72 -9.10
N GLN A 103 -12.63 3.41 -8.68
CA GLN A 103 -13.71 3.03 -9.60
C GLN A 103 -14.20 4.19 -10.49
N MET A 104 -13.98 5.44 -10.06
CA MET A 104 -14.44 6.64 -10.77
C MET A 104 -13.39 7.23 -11.72
N ILE A 105 -12.26 6.57 -11.90
CA ILE A 105 -11.24 7.00 -12.85
C ILE A 105 -11.80 6.91 -14.28
N ASP A 106 -11.59 7.95 -15.06
CA ASP A 106 -12.16 8.13 -16.41
C ASP A 106 -11.13 8.44 -17.52
N PHE A 107 -9.84 8.34 -17.22
CA PHE A 107 -8.78 8.53 -18.23
C PHE A 107 -8.83 7.46 -19.32
N LYS A 108 -8.45 7.83 -20.54
CA LYS A 108 -8.44 6.92 -21.69
C LYS A 108 -7.13 7.07 -22.47
N ASN A 109 -6.27 6.02 -22.40
CA ASN A 109 -4.98 5.99 -23.10
C ASN A 109 -4.12 7.25 -22.88
N GLU A 110 -4.11 7.78 -21.65
CA GLU A 110 -3.47 9.06 -21.33
C GLU A 110 -2.19 8.87 -20.50
N ILE A 111 -2.10 7.80 -19.69
CA ILE A 111 -1.10 7.65 -18.66
C ILE A 111 -0.02 6.66 -19.08
N ASP A 112 1.25 7.02 -18.88
CA ASP A 112 2.38 6.15 -19.19
C ASP A 112 2.61 5.08 -18.12
N TYR A 113 2.56 5.47 -16.82
CA TYR A 113 2.75 4.57 -15.69
C TYR A 113 1.74 4.85 -14.59
N ILE A 114 1.14 3.79 -14.04
CA ILE A 114 0.23 3.87 -12.90
C ILE A 114 0.81 3.08 -11.74
N PHE A 115 0.82 3.68 -10.56
CA PHE A 115 1.25 3.06 -9.31
C PHE A 115 0.07 2.87 -8.37
N SER A 116 0.01 1.73 -7.69
CA SER A 116 -0.91 1.51 -6.57
C SER A 116 -0.21 0.68 -5.50
N ILE A 117 0.28 1.35 -4.49
CA ILE A 117 1.16 0.77 -3.49
C ILE A 117 0.43 0.68 -2.14
N GLY A 118 0.03 -0.53 -1.77
CA GLY A 118 -0.64 -0.77 -0.48
C GLY A 118 -2.13 -0.40 -0.46
N VAL A 119 -2.83 -0.45 -1.60
CA VAL A 119 -4.20 0.06 -1.74
C VAL A 119 -5.19 -0.98 -2.21
N ILE A 120 -4.94 -1.62 -3.35
CA ILE A 120 -5.90 -2.49 -4.04
C ILE A 120 -6.40 -3.65 -3.16
N HIS A 121 -5.58 -4.15 -2.26
CA HIS A 121 -5.97 -5.22 -1.33
C HIS A 121 -6.95 -4.76 -0.23
N HIS A 122 -7.21 -3.47 -0.12
CA HIS A 122 -8.25 -2.88 0.74
C HIS A 122 -9.54 -2.55 -0.01
N ILE A 123 -9.59 -2.81 -1.31
CA ILE A 123 -10.77 -2.53 -2.15
C ILE A 123 -11.50 -3.84 -2.44
N PRO A 124 -12.77 -3.99 -1.99
CA PRO A 124 -13.56 -5.19 -2.27
C PRO A 124 -13.72 -5.46 -3.77
N GLU A 125 -13.94 -4.41 -4.56
CA GLU A 125 -14.17 -4.45 -6.00
C GLU A 125 -12.89 -4.15 -6.80
N ALA A 126 -11.78 -4.78 -6.41
CA ALA A 126 -10.45 -4.55 -6.98
C ALA A 126 -10.40 -4.70 -8.52
N GLU A 127 -11.18 -5.64 -9.07
CA GLU A 127 -11.23 -5.89 -10.51
C GLU A 127 -11.76 -4.67 -11.30
N ILE A 128 -12.76 -3.97 -10.75
CA ILE A 128 -13.30 -2.75 -11.40
C ILE A 128 -12.22 -1.68 -11.48
N VAL A 129 -11.48 -1.46 -10.39
CA VAL A 129 -10.39 -0.48 -10.35
C VAL A 129 -9.29 -0.87 -11.35
N CYS A 130 -8.87 -2.15 -11.36
CA CYS A 130 -7.83 -2.61 -12.28
C CYS A 130 -8.24 -2.49 -13.77
N LYS A 131 -9.52 -2.68 -14.10
CA LYS A 131 -10.05 -2.40 -15.45
C LYS A 131 -9.94 -0.92 -15.81
N LYS A 132 -10.31 -0.01 -14.88
CA LYS A 132 -10.15 1.43 -15.08
C LYS A 132 -8.70 1.83 -15.26
N ILE A 133 -7.78 1.21 -14.50
CA ILE A 133 -6.34 1.40 -14.67
C ILE A 133 -5.90 0.97 -16.07
N TYR A 134 -6.31 -0.23 -16.53
CA TYR A 134 -6.01 -0.71 -17.87
C TYR A 134 -6.50 0.25 -18.96
N GLU A 135 -7.75 0.73 -18.86
CA GLU A 135 -8.31 1.69 -19.80
C GLU A 135 -7.52 3.02 -19.85
N SER A 136 -7.02 3.46 -18.69
CA SER A 136 -6.30 4.72 -18.52
C SER A 136 -4.89 4.71 -19.10
N LEU A 137 -4.25 3.54 -19.13
CA LEU A 137 -2.90 3.37 -19.65
C LEU A 137 -2.85 3.56 -21.18
N LYS A 138 -1.78 4.21 -21.66
CA LYS A 138 -1.39 4.20 -23.06
C LYS A 138 -1.03 2.78 -23.54
N PRO A 139 -1.05 2.48 -24.84
CA PRO A 139 -0.42 1.27 -25.36
C PRO A 139 1.04 1.16 -24.89
N LYS A 140 1.43 -0.01 -24.36
CA LYS A 140 2.73 -0.27 -23.70
C LYS A 140 2.94 0.48 -22.38
N GLY A 141 1.94 1.18 -21.87
CA GLY A 141 1.95 1.73 -20.51
C GLY A 141 1.92 0.62 -19.47
N LYS A 142 2.48 0.89 -18.28
CA LYS A 142 2.61 -0.15 -17.24
C LYS A 142 1.89 0.22 -15.95
N PHE A 143 1.31 -0.80 -15.35
CA PHE A 143 0.76 -0.75 -13.99
C PHE A 143 1.71 -1.43 -13.03
N ILE A 144 2.14 -0.70 -12.00
CA ILE A 144 3.00 -1.19 -10.92
C ILE A 144 2.14 -1.27 -9.66
N ILE A 145 1.93 -2.48 -9.19
CA ILE A 145 1.06 -2.75 -8.03
C ILE A 145 1.82 -3.50 -6.95
N TRP A 146 1.58 -3.11 -5.69
CA TRP A 146 2.08 -3.83 -4.52
C TRP A 146 0.92 -4.28 -3.63
N LEU A 147 0.89 -5.57 -3.30
CA LEU A 147 -0.20 -6.25 -2.61
C LEU A 147 0.30 -7.11 -1.44
N TYR A 148 -0.53 -7.27 -0.42
CA TYR A 148 -0.29 -8.24 0.64
C TYR A 148 -0.31 -9.67 0.10
N GLY A 149 0.75 -10.45 0.39
CA GLY A 149 0.91 -11.84 0.01
C GLY A 149 0.28 -12.81 1.01
N LYS A 150 -0.24 -13.92 0.52
CA LYS A 150 -0.71 -15.02 1.36
C LYS A 150 0.41 -16.02 1.61
N GLU A 151 1.15 -16.39 0.55
CA GLU A 151 2.28 -17.31 0.65
C GLU A 151 3.40 -16.74 1.50
N GLY A 152 3.86 -17.53 2.47
CA GLY A 152 4.86 -17.14 3.47
C GLY A 152 4.28 -16.41 4.70
N ASN A 153 3.00 -16.03 4.65
CA ASN A 153 2.29 -15.35 5.73
C ASN A 153 1.28 -16.25 6.47
N GLU A 154 1.22 -17.54 6.19
CA GLU A 154 0.17 -18.44 6.69
C GLU A 154 0.08 -18.42 8.21
N LEU A 155 1.21 -18.58 8.90
CA LEU A 155 1.27 -18.55 10.36
C LEU A 155 0.88 -17.18 10.93
N TYR A 156 1.39 -16.12 10.31
CA TYR A 156 1.02 -14.74 10.65
C TYR A 156 -0.48 -14.53 10.51
N LEU A 157 -1.07 -14.95 9.39
CA LEU A 157 -2.50 -14.79 9.12
C LEU A 157 -3.36 -15.59 10.10
N LEU A 158 -2.93 -16.80 10.48
CA LEU A 158 -3.61 -17.59 11.49
C LEU A 158 -3.67 -16.86 12.84
N ILE A 159 -2.56 -16.31 13.29
CA ILE A 159 -2.46 -15.57 14.55
C ILE A 159 -3.26 -14.26 14.48
N PHE A 160 -2.99 -13.43 13.48
CA PHE A 160 -3.62 -12.11 13.38
C PHE A 160 -5.13 -12.18 13.08
N ASN A 161 -5.59 -13.13 12.28
CA ASN A 161 -7.03 -13.31 12.06
C ASN A 161 -7.75 -13.74 13.35
N SER A 162 -7.09 -14.52 14.19
CA SER A 162 -7.63 -14.89 15.52
C SER A 162 -7.67 -13.69 16.46
N LEU A 163 -6.60 -12.89 16.49
CA LEU A 163 -6.55 -11.64 17.27
C LEU A 163 -7.59 -10.61 16.79
N ARG A 164 -7.78 -10.45 15.50
CA ARG A 164 -8.77 -9.52 14.91
C ARG A 164 -10.20 -9.80 15.34
N LYS A 165 -10.54 -11.08 15.60
CA LYS A 165 -11.88 -11.44 16.12
C LYS A 165 -12.17 -10.77 17.45
N ILE A 166 -11.13 -10.51 18.26
CA ILE A 166 -11.22 -9.87 19.57
C ILE A 166 -10.98 -8.36 19.44
N THR A 167 -9.90 -7.95 18.76
CA THR A 167 -9.45 -6.56 18.73
C THR A 167 -10.39 -5.63 17.97
N ARG A 168 -11.18 -6.13 17.02
CA ARG A 168 -12.20 -5.33 16.30
C ARG A 168 -13.28 -4.72 17.20
N PHE A 169 -13.45 -5.24 18.42
CA PHE A 169 -14.39 -4.73 19.41
C PHE A 169 -13.71 -3.86 20.48
N MET A 170 -12.37 -3.75 20.44
CA MET A 170 -11.64 -2.95 21.41
C MET A 170 -11.73 -1.46 21.08
N PRO A 171 -11.89 -0.59 22.08
CA PRO A 171 -11.71 0.85 21.91
C PRO A 171 -10.26 1.17 21.45
N ASP A 172 -10.10 2.19 20.60
CA ASP A 172 -8.81 2.58 20.02
C ASP A 172 -7.70 2.80 21.06
N LYS A 173 -8.04 3.32 22.24
CA LYS A 173 -7.08 3.51 23.35
C LYS A 173 -6.49 2.20 23.84
N PHE A 174 -7.33 1.18 24.03
CA PHE A 174 -6.89 -0.15 24.45
C PHE A 174 -6.10 -0.85 23.35
N LEU A 175 -6.55 -0.72 22.10
CA LEU A 175 -5.85 -1.29 20.95
C LEU A 175 -4.46 -0.65 20.78
N ASN A 176 -4.33 0.66 21.00
CA ASN A 176 -3.04 1.35 20.97
C ASN A 176 -2.09 0.85 22.06
N PHE A 177 -2.57 0.68 23.29
CA PHE A 177 -1.78 0.08 24.39
C PHE A 177 -1.36 -1.36 24.05
N PHE A 178 -2.28 -2.17 23.55
CA PHE A 178 -1.99 -3.55 23.14
C PHE A 178 -0.96 -3.60 22.00
N SER A 179 -1.01 -2.65 21.09
CA SER A 179 -0.02 -2.53 20.00
C SER A 179 1.38 -2.19 20.51
N ILE A 180 1.51 -1.39 21.58
CA ILE A 180 2.80 -1.14 22.25
C ILE A 180 3.36 -2.45 22.81
N PHE A 181 2.53 -3.19 23.53
CA PHE A 181 2.92 -4.47 24.12
C PHE A 181 3.39 -5.46 23.05
N LEU A 182 2.61 -5.64 21.98
CA LEU A 182 3.00 -6.50 20.85
C LEU A 182 4.29 -6.03 20.18
N ASN A 183 4.53 -4.71 20.10
CA ASN A 183 5.75 -4.18 19.50
C ASN A 183 7.01 -4.44 20.33
N LEU A 184 6.88 -4.53 21.66
CA LEU A 184 7.99 -4.96 22.52
C LEU A 184 8.38 -6.42 22.22
N PHE A 185 7.40 -7.32 22.13
CA PHE A 185 7.65 -8.72 21.72
C PHE A 185 8.23 -8.81 20.31
N LEU A 186 7.70 -8.02 19.38
CA LEU A 186 8.22 -7.94 18.01
C LEU A 186 9.69 -7.50 18.00
N SER A 187 10.08 -6.58 18.86
CA SER A 187 11.48 -6.11 18.95
C SER A 187 12.42 -7.25 19.40
N VAL A 188 11.99 -8.06 20.37
CA VAL A 188 12.70 -9.26 20.80
C VAL A 188 12.74 -10.30 19.67
N TYR A 189 11.64 -10.51 18.97
CA TYR A 189 11.56 -11.43 17.83
C TYR A 189 12.51 -11.02 16.71
N ILE A 190 12.55 -9.73 16.36
CA ILE A 190 13.48 -9.17 15.36
C ILE A 190 14.94 -9.41 15.79
N PHE A 191 15.25 -9.29 17.08
CA PHE A 191 16.59 -9.60 17.60
C PHE A 191 16.97 -11.05 17.31
N PHE A 192 16.10 -12.00 17.63
CA PHE A 192 16.36 -13.42 17.36
C PHE A 192 16.42 -13.75 15.87
N CYS A 193 15.67 -13.08 15.02
CA CYS A 193 15.74 -13.24 13.56
C CYS A 193 17.14 -12.96 12.99
N LYS A 194 18.00 -12.23 13.69
CA LYS A 194 19.40 -12.02 13.24
C LYS A 194 20.21 -13.31 13.27
N TYR A 195 19.92 -14.17 14.24
CA TYR A 195 20.72 -15.36 14.55
C TYR A 195 20.03 -16.65 14.11
N LEU A 196 18.71 -16.68 14.13
CA LEU A 196 17.88 -17.85 13.86
C LEU A 196 17.11 -17.68 12.56
N ASN A 197 16.79 -18.80 11.89
CA ASN A 197 15.94 -18.80 10.70
C ASN A 197 14.46 -18.95 11.12
N LEU A 198 13.89 -17.87 11.64
CA LEU A 198 12.51 -17.82 12.10
C LEU A 198 11.55 -17.41 10.97
N PRO A 199 10.24 -17.71 11.09
CA PRO A 199 9.22 -17.28 10.13
C PRO A 199 9.29 -15.77 9.84
N LEU A 200 9.06 -15.36 8.59
CA LEU A 200 9.13 -13.96 8.17
C LEU A 200 10.46 -13.24 8.45
N LYS A 201 11.57 -13.99 8.65
CA LYS A 201 12.91 -13.41 8.92
C LYS A 201 13.26 -12.30 7.92
N ASN A 202 13.04 -12.54 6.62
CA ASN A 202 13.38 -11.56 5.59
C ASN A 202 12.60 -10.26 5.76
N TYR A 203 11.31 -10.33 6.06
CA TYR A 203 10.50 -9.16 6.37
C TYR A 203 10.95 -8.46 7.65
N MET A 204 11.23 -9.23 8.70
CA MET A 204 11.71 -8.69 9.98
C MET A 204 13.01 -7.91 9.83
N ILE A 205 13.97 -8.43 9.10
CA ILE A 205 15.32 -7.84 8.99
C ILE A 205 15.35 -6.73 7.93
N ASN A 206 14.75 -6.94 6.76
CA ASN A 206 14.88 -6.01 5.64
C ASN A 206 13.89 -4.85 5.70
N VAL A 207 12.79 -5.00 6.44
CA VAL A 207 11.74 -3.98 6.53
C VAL A 207 11.55 -3.51 7.99
N LEU A 208 11.01 -4.36 8.87
CA LEU A 208 10.58 -3.90 10.21
C LEU A 208 11.73 -3.43 11.10
N LYS A 209 12.91 -4.02 10.98
CA LYS A 209 14.10 -3.57 11.73
C LYS A 209 14.49 -2.13 11.38
N LYS A 210 14.25 -1.69 10.14
CA LYS A 210 14.57 -0.33 9.68
C LYS A 210 13.50 0.70 10.08
N CYS A 211 12.31 0.24 10.45
CA CYS A 211 11.24 1.12 10.95
C CYS A 211 11.51 1.57 12.38
N SER A 212 11.13 2.81 12.71
CA SER A 212 11.11 3.30 14.09
C SER A 212 10.15 2.48 14.97
N PHE A 213 10.32 2.57 16.30
CA PHE A 213 9.41 1.91 17.24
C PHE A 213 7.96 2.37 17.04
N GLU A 214 7.74 3.69 16.89
CA GLU A 214 6.42 4.26 16.63
C GLU A 214 5.82 3.75 15.33
N LYS A 215 6.62 3.63 14.27
CA LYS A 215 6.14 3.10 12.99
C LYS A 215 5.75 1.64 13.08
N ARG A 216 6.53 0.80 13.77
CA ARG A 216 6.17 -0.62 14.00
C ARG A 216 4.89 -0.75 14.81
N LYS A 217 4.74 0.04 15.89
CA LYS A 217 3.50 0.11 16.67
C LYS A 217 2.31 0.43 15.79
N TYR A 218 2.47 1.42 14.91
CA TYR A 218 1.45 1.82 13.96
C TYR A 218 1.09 0.70 12.97
N ILE A 219 2.08 0.01 12.40
CA ILE A 219 1.86 -1.14 11.51
C ILE A 219 1.07 -2.23 12.24
N ILE A 220 1.38 -2.52 13.51
CA ILE A 220 0.66 -3.50 14.32
C ILE A 220 -0.79 -3.05 14.53
N PHE A 221 -1.00 -1.80 14.91
CA PHE A 221 -2.34 -1.22 15.10
C PHE A 221 -3.17 -1.35 13.82
N ASP A 222 -2.60 -0.95 12.69
CA ASP A 222 -3.22 -1.05 11.37
C ASP A 222 -3.60 -2.51 11.04
N GLN A 223 -2.70 -3.44 11.26
CA GLN A 223 -2.94 -4.85 11.00
C GLN A 223 -4.04 -5.47 11.89
N LEU A 224 -4.31 -4.91 13.06
CA LEU A 224 -5.33 -5.38 13.98
C LEU A 224 -6.72 -4.74 13.78
N ASN A 225 -6.80 -3.64 13.06
CA ASN A 225 -8.01 -2.81 12.92
C ASN A 225 -8.64 -2.71 11.51
N PRO A 226 -8.18 -3.36 10.43
CA PRO A 226 -8.74 -3.10 9.11
C PRO A 226 -10.15 -3.66 8.99
N SER A 227 -11.06 -2.87 8.41
CA SER A 227 -12.41 -3.30 8.07
C SER A 227 -12.42 -4.34 6.96
N TYR A 228 -11.48 -4.22 6.01
CA TYR A 228 -11.29 -5.15 4.91
C TYR A 228 -9.81 -5.19 4.49
N SER A 229 -9.25 -6.38 4.37
CA SER A 229 -8.01 -6.62 3.64
C SER A 229 -7.99 -8.04 3.06
N LYS A 230 -7.63 -8.14 1.78
CA LYS A 230 -7.44 -9.41 1.08
C LYS A 230 -5.94 -9.70 0.98
N TYR A 231 -5.55 -10.92 1.29
CA TYR A 231 -4.20 -11.43 1.04
C TYR A 231 -4.24 -12.28 -0.23
N TYR A 232 -3.34 -11.98 -1.15
CA TYR A 232 -3.32 -12.55 -2.49
C TYR A 232 -2.30 -13.68 -2.59
N THR A 233 -2.68 -14.79 -3.22
CA THR A 233 -1.74 -15.74 -3.77
C THR A 233 -1.16 -15.20 -5.07
N LYS A 234 -0.03 -15.76 -5.56
CA LYS A 234 0.50 -15.41 -6.89
C LYS A 234 -0.58 -15.57 -7.96
N GLN A 235 -1.34 -16.67 -7.89
CA GLN A 235 -2.44 -16.97 -8.82
C GLN A 235 -3.58 -15.95 -8.73
N ASP A 236 -3.91 -15.46 -7.52
CA ASP A 236 -4.92 -14.40 -7.34
C ASP A 236 -4.49 -13.10 -8.04
N VAL A 237 -3.20 -12.72 -7.92
CA VAL A 237 -2.66 -11.51 -8.57
C VAL A 237 -2.73 -11.66 -10.09
N GLU A 238 -2.27 -12.78 -10.63
CA GLU A 238 -2.31 -13.07 -12.05
C GLU A 238 -3.76 -13.05 -12.58
N THR A 239 -4.68 -13.70 -11.89
CA THR A 239 -6.10 -13.74 -12.24
C THR A 239 -6.72 -12.35 -12.24
N LEU A 240 -6.45 -11.53 -11.22
CA LEU A 240 -6.94 -10.16 -11.11
C LEU A 240 -6.52 -9.32 -12.31
N LEU A 241 -5.23 -9.36 -12.65
CA LEU A 241 -4.66 -8.54 -13.72
C LEU A 241 -5.09 -9.04 -15.10
N THR A 242 -5.13 -10.35 -15.33
CA THR A 242 -5.60 -10.94 -16.60
C THR A 242 -7.07 -10.61 -16.86
N LYS A 243 -7.95 -10.75 -15.86
CA LYS A 243 -9.37 -10.38 -15.97
C LYS A 243 -9.56 -8.88 -16.23
N SER A 244 -8.61 -8.06 -15.83
CA SER A 244 -8.63 -6.61 -16.05
C SER A 244 -8.15 -6.20 -17.45
N GLY A 245 -7.64 -7.15 -18.26
CA GLY A 245 -7.22 -6.94 -19.65
C GLY A 245 -5.71 -7.01 -19.90
N PHE A 246 -4.89 -7.08 -18.84
CA PHE A 246 -3.42 -7.16 -18.99
C PHE A 246 -3.00 -8.53 -19.56
N LYS A 247 -2.02 -8.52 -20.48
CA LYS A 247 -1.51 -9.75 -21.12
C LYS A 247 -0.08 -10.07 -20.74
N LYS A 248 0.74 -9.05 -20.47
CA LYS A 248 2.12 -9.21 -20.01
C LYS A 248 2.17 -8.87 -18.53
N ILE A 249 2.34 -9.87 -17.68
CA ILE A 249 2.28 -9.75 -16.22
C ILE A 249 3.52 -10.43 -15.65
N GLU A 250 4.31 -9.67 -14.93
CA GLU A 250 5.44 -10.17 -14.16
C GLU A 250 5.14 -10.01 -12.67
N ILE A 251 5.32 -11.08 -11.87
CA ILE A 251 4.95 -11.11 -10.45
C ILE A 251 6.16 -11.56 -9.63
N PHE A 252 6.53 -10.74 -8.65
CA PHE A 252 7.71 -10.91 -7.81
C PHE A 252 7.32 -11.01 -6.34
N ASN A 253 7.82 -12.03 -5.65
CA ASN A 253 7.64 -12.14 -4.20
C ASN A 253 8.60 -11.21 -3.49
N ARG A 254 8.07 -10.41 -2.56
CA ARG A 254 8.83 -9.44 -1.76
C ARG A 254 8.96 -9.92 -0.33
N HIS A 255 10.19 -10.29 0.07
CA HIS A 255 10.55 -10.70 1.42
C HIS A 255 9.61 -11.73 2.05
N GLN A 256 8.97 -12.59 1.23
CA GLN A 256 8.03 -13.64 1.64
C GLN A 256 6.75 -13.13 2.35
N TYR A 257 6.36 -11.85 2.15
CA TYR A 257 5.14 -11.33 2.76
C TYR A 257 4.22 -10.56 1.81
N SER A 258 4.69 -10.23 0.61
CA SER A 258 3.95 -9.41 -0.33
C SER A 258 4.32 -9.70 -1.78
N TRP A 259 3.52 -9.18 -2.70
CA TRP A 259 3.71 -9.28 -4.13
C TRP A 259 3.89 -7.92 -4.76
N THR A 260 4.89 -7.78 -5.61
CA THR A 260 4.96 -6.73 -6.61
C THR A 260 4.57 -7.32 -7.95
N ALA A 261 3.66 -6.68 -8.67
CA ALA A 261 3.39 -7.04 -10.05
C ALA A 261 3.58 -5.84 -10.97
N ILE A 262 4.10 -6.13 -12.17
CA ILE A 262 4.28 -5.18 -13.26
C ILE A 262 3.47 -5.71 -14.43
N ALA A 263 2.43 -4.98 -14.83
CA ALA A 263 1.53 -5.41 -15.89
C ALA A 263 1.53 -4.37 -17.03
N GLU A 264 1.77 -4.80 -18.26
CA GLU A 264 1.81 -3.96 -19.45
C GLU A 264 0.50 -4.07 -20.23
N LYS A 265 -0.01 -2.91 -20.71
CA LYS A 265 -1.15 -2.83 -21.63
C LYS A 265 -0.79 -3.17 -23.04
#